data_a3a6c8e450927ff6a969267603f83bf3
#
_entry.id   a3a6c8e450927ff6a969267603f83bf3
#
_cell.length_a   1.000
_cell.length_b   1.000
_cell.length_c   1.000
_cell.angle_alpha   90.00
_cell.angle_beta   90.00
_cell.angle_gamma   90.00
#
_symmetry.space_group_name_H-M   'P 1'
#
loop_
_entity.id
_entity.type
_entity.pdbx_description
1 polymer ?
#
loop_
_entity_poly.entity_id
_entity_poly.type
_entity_poly.pdbx_seq_one_letter_code
_entity_poly.pdbx_strand_id
1 'polypeptide(L)'
;PEPSEEMEKYVSAMARRCGELVEISQGRTFILFTSYALMDQVYDRLQHLSSKLSLLRQGEIPTGQMIRRFKKTPAVIFGTNSFWQGVDIPGDALKSVIITKLPFDVPSDPLTEARIEDLRRRSIDPFSHYQIPRAIIQMRQGFGRLIRKQSDTGVVSILDSRIVRRGYGKQFLDSLPSCEVVEDLVQVKKFFSKLEEKVLMDE
;
A
#
# COMPACT_ATOMS: atom_id res chain seq x y z
N PRO A 1 -9.62 -7.37 10.89
CA PRO A 1 -10.60 -8.36 10.39
C PRO A 1 -10.27 -8.78 8.96
N GLU A 2 -10.63 -10.01 8.56
CA GLU A 2 -10.42 -10.49 7.20
C GLU A 2 -11.47 -9.89 6.24
N PRO A 3 -11.13 -9.72 4.94
CA PRO A 3 -12.03 -9.03 4.00
C PRO A 3 -13.36 -9.74 3.70
N SER A 4 -13.46 -11.04 4.03
CA SER A 4 -14.65 -11.86 3.84
C SER A 4 -15.64 -11.80 5.01
N GLU A 5 -15.21 -11.25 6.15
CA GLU A 5 -16.04 -11.12 7.33
C GLU A 5 -16.64 -9.70 7.36
N GLU A 6 -17.81 -9.51 7.92
CA GLU A 6 -18.51 -8.25 8.15
C GLU A 6 -17.88 -6.99 7.44
N MET A 7 -18.16 -6.83 6.18
CA MET A 7 -17.53 -5.83 5.29
C MET A 7 -17.50 -4.41 5.88
N GLU A 8 -18.59 -3.98 6.54
CA GLU A 8 -18.65 -2.64 7.12
C GLU A 8 -17.64 -2.44 8.26
N LYS A 9 -17.50 -3.42 9.14
CA LYS A 9 -16.51 -3.39 10.22
C LYS A 9 -15.08 -3.42 9.66
N TYR A 10 -14.88 -4.22 8.61
CA TYR A 10 -13.60 -4.28 7.91
C TYR A 10 -13.21 -2.93 7.30
N VAL A 11 -14.13 -2.30 6.55
CA VAL A 11 -13.87 -0.99 5.91
C VAL A 11 -13.63 0.09 6.95
N SER A 12 -14.42 0.11 8.03
CA SER A 12 -14.23 1.08 9.12
C SER A 12 -12.91 0.92 9.85
N ALA A 13 -12.48 -0.31 10.12
CA ALA A 13 -11.17 -0.60 10.71
C ALA A 13 -10.03 -0.20 9.76
N MET A 14 -10.19 -0.47 8.46
CA MET A 14 -9.23 -0.10 7.42
C MET A 14 -9.09 1.43 7.32
N ALA A 15 -10.19 2.15 7.23
CA ALA A 15 -10.21 3.61 7.15
C ALA A 15 -9.56 4.24 8.39
N ARG A 16 -9.91 3.77 9.60
CA ARG A 16 -9.29 4.24 10.84
C ARG A 16 -7.77 4.05 10.81
N ARG A 17 -7.28 2.85 10.44
CA ARG A 17 -5.85 2.58 10.41
C ARG A 17 -5.11 3.38 9.34
N CYS A 18 -5.73 3.57 8.17
CA CYS A 18 -5.20 4.47 7.15
C CYS A 18 -5.12 5.91 7.64
N GLY A 19 -6.17 6.42 8.31
CA GLY A 19 -6.20 7.77 8.88
C GLY A 19 -5.08 8.00 9.89
N GLU A 20 -4.91 7.08 10.87
CA GLU A 20 -3.85 7.13 11.87
C GLU A 20 -2.45 7.20 11.22
N LEU A 21 -2.19 6.39 10.20
CA LEU A 21 -0.91 6.39 9.47
C LEU A 21 -0.71 7.67 8.64
N VAL A 22 -1.76 8.18 8.01
CA VAL A 22 -1.74 9.43 7.23
C VAL A 22 -1.45 10.62 8.13
N GLU A 23 -2.05 10.68 9.33
CA GLU A 23 -1.77 11.73 10.31
C GLU A 23 -0.34 11.67 10.81
N ILE A 24 0.18 10.47 11.12
CA ILE A 24 1.57 10.27 11.56
C ILE A 24 2.57 10.70 10.47
N SER A 25 2.29 10.42 9.20
CA SER A 25 3.15 10.79 8.07
C SER A 25 2.91 12.20 7.53
N GLN A 26 1.97 12.95 8.12
CA GLN A 26 1.57 14.31 7.71
C GLN A 26 1.19 14.39 6.21
N GLY A 27 0.44 13.43 5.72
CA GLY A 27 0.24 13.22 4.29
C GLY A 27 1.45 12.51 3.67
N ARG A 28 1.95 12.97 2.52
CA ARG A 28 3.07 12.33 1.79
C ARG A 28 2.94 10.81 1.66
N THR A 29 1.69 10.37 1.48
CA THR A 29 1.29 8.96 1.57
C THR A 29 0.63 8.46 0.29
N PHE A 30 0.99 7.24 -0.10
CA PHE A 30 0.23 6.44 -1.05
C PHE A 30 -0.53 5.37 -0.32
N ILE A 31 -1.83 5.29 -0.55
CA ILE A 31 -2.66 4.17 -0.11
C ILE A 31 -2.99 3.33 -1.34
N LEU A 32 -2.50 2.11 -1.34
CA LEU A 32 -2.63 1.16 -2.45
C LEU A 32 -3.72 0.13 -2.15
N PHE A 33 -4.71 0.08 -3.05
CA PHE A 33 -5.86 -0.81 -2.96
C PHE A 33 -5.83 -1.89 -4.04
N THR A 34 -6.47 -3.00 -3.79
CA THR A 34 -6.68 -4.08 -4.78
C THR A 34 -8.02 -3.97 -5.51
N SER A 35 -8.91 -3.05 -5.06
CA SER A 35 -10.20 -2.80 -5.72
C SER A 35 -10.64 -1.35 -5.59
N TYR A 36 -11.34 -0.84 -6.59
CA TYR A 36 -11.95 0.49 -6.57
C TYR A 36 -13.01 0.62 -5.47
N ALA A 37 -13.84 -0.40 -5.29
CA ALA A 37 -14.90 -0.39 -4.27
C ALA A 37 -14.35 -0.16 -2.85
N LEU A 38 -13.24 -0.81 -2.47
CA LEU A 38 -12.61 -0.58 -1.17
C LEU A 38 -11.95 0.80 -1.12
N MET A 39 -11.31 1.23 -2.20
CA MET A 39 -10.70 2.55 -2.30
C MET A 39 -11.73 3.66 -2.07
N ASP A 40 -12.86 3.61 -2.76
CA ASP A 40 -13.92 4.62 -2.66
C ASP A 40 -14.50 4.67 -1.25
N GLN A 41 -14.82 3.52 -0.66
CA GLN A 41 -15.37 3.44 0.70
C GLN A 41 -14.40 3.98 1.76
N VAL A 42 -13.10 3.74 1.63
CA VAL A 42 -12.08 4.26 2.55
C VAL A 42 -11.87 5.75 2.31
N TYR A 43 -11.83 6.19 1.05
CA TYR A 43 -11.71 7.60 0.67
C TYR A 43 -12.83 8.45 1.27
N ASP A 44 -14.08 7.99 1.16
CA ASP A 44 -15.25 8.71 1.70
C ASP A 44 -15.17 8.87 3.22
N ARG A 45 -14.70 7.85 3.94
CA ARG A 45 -14.53 7.91 5.40
C ARG A 45 -13.39 8.81 5.85
N LEU A 46 -12.43 9.09 4.98
CA LEU A 46 -11.28 9.96 5.29
C LEU A 46 -11.47 11.41 4.84
N GLN A 47 -12.66 11.80 4.33
CA GLN A 47 -12.95 13.16 3.89
C GLN A 47 -12.73 14.23 4.97
N HIS A 48 -12.85 13.88 6.24
CA HIS A 48 -12.57 14.79 7.36
C HIS A 48 -11.10 15.30 7.37
N LEU A 49 -10.18 14.59 6.74
CA LEU A 49 -8.77 15.01 6.61
C LEU A 49 -8.58 16.08 5.52
N SER A 50 -9.57 16.31 4.66
CA SER A 50 -9.47 17.26 3.53
C SER A 50 -9.29 18.71 3.97
N SER A 51 -9.61 19.05 5.23
CA SER A 51 -9.34 20.35 5.82
C SER A 51 -7.85 20.63 6.06
N LYS A 52 -7.01 19.59 6.12
CA LYS A 52 -5.58 19.68 6.43
C LYS A 52 -4.69 19.18 5.28
N LEU A 53 -5.17 18.22 4.51
CA LEU A 53 -4.40 17.50 3.50
C LEU A 53 -5.14 17.47 2.16
N SER A 54 -4.40 17.50 1.06
CA SER A 54 -4.98 17.27 -0.26
C SER A 54 -5.23 15.77 -0.46
N LEU A 55 -6.49 15.36 -0.53
CA LEU A 55 -6.88 13.98 -0.84
C LEU A 55 -7.04 13.84 -2.36
N LEU A 56 -6.28 12.94 -2.96
CA LEU A 56 -6.19 12.75 -4.40
C LEU A 56 -6.60 11.32 -4.75
N ARG A 57 -7.81 11.16 -5.31
CA ARG A 57 -8.31 9.84 -5.69
C ARG A 57 -8.06 9.56 -7.17
N GLN A 58 -7.57 8.37 -7.47
CA GLN A 58 -7.40 7.88 -8.84
C GLN A 58 -8.73 7.95 -9.62
N GLY A 59 -8.68 8.52 -10.81
CA GLY A 59 -9.85 8.69 -11.67
C GLY A 59 -10.51 10.08 -11.61
N GLU A 60 -10.27 10.87 -10.56
CA GLU A 60 -10.83 12.23 -10.46
C GLU A 60 -10.11 13.24 -11.36
N ILE A 61 -8.79 13.10 -11.47
CA ILE A 61 -7.96 13.96 -12.31
C ILE A 61 -6.90 13.12 -13.04
N PRO A 62 -6.36 13.62 -14.17
CA PRO A 62 -5.28 12.93 -14.88
C PRO A 62 -4.08 12.66 -13.96
N THR A 63 -3.50 11.46 -14.06
CA THR A 63 -2.39 10.98 -13.20
C THR A 63 -1.22 11.98 -13.14
N GLY A 64 -0.83 12.57 -14.26
CA GLY A 64 0.24 13.57 -14.28
C GLY A 64 -0.08 14.84 -13.48
N GLN A 65 -1.36 15.25 -13.43
CA GLN A 65 -1.80 16.39 -12.62
C GLN A 65 -1.83 16.02 -11.14
N MET A 66 -2.28 14.82 -10.81
CA MET A 66 -2.28 14.27 -9.46
C MET A 66 -0.86 14.24 -8.86
N ILE A 67 0.11 13.75 -9.63
CA ILE A 67 1.53 13.71 -9.21
C ILE A 67 2.10 15.11 -9.01
N ARG A 68 1.78 16.06 -9.91
CA ARG A 68 2.22 17.46 -9.74
C ARG A 68 1.66 18.08 -8.47
N ARG A 69 0.40 17.82 -8.12
CA ARG A 69 -0.20 18.29 -6.86
C ARG A 69 0.47 17.64 -5.66
N PHE A 70 0.67 16.33 -5.70
CA PHE A 70 1.31 15.57 -4.62
C PHE A 70 2.73 16.07 -4.30
N LYS A 71 3.49 16.50 -5.31
CA LYS A 71 4.84 17.04 -5.12
C LYS A 71 4.86 18.43 -4.47
N LYS A 72 3.78 19.20 -4.61
CA LYS A 72 3.74 20.60 -4.18
C LYS A 72 3.23 20.79 -2.75
N THR A 73 2.36 19.92 -2.29
CA THR A 73 1.68 20.06 -0.99
C THR A 73 1.59 18.72 -0.30
N PRO A 74 1.55 18.68 1.04
CA PRO A 74 1.23 17.46 1.77
C PRO A 74 -0.10 16.88 1.27
N ALA A 75 -0.05 15.68 0.73
CA ALA A 75 -1.19 15.05 0.08
C ALA A 75 -1.21 13.55 0.31
N VAL A 76 -2.38 12.95 0.08
CA VAL A 76 -2.60 11.50 0.12
C VAL A 76 -3.12 11.07 -1.24
N ILE A 77 -2.48 10.11 -1.88
CA ILE A 77 -2.99 9.49 -3.10
C ILE A 77 -3.66 8.16 -2.75
N PHE A 78 -4.88 8.00 -3.25
CA PHE A 78 -5.65 6.77 -3.22
C PHE A 78 -5.60 6.14 -4.60
N GLY A 79 -4.98 4.97 -4.73
CA GLY A 79 -4.79 4.32 -6.03
C GLY A 79 -4.93 2.81 -5.99
N THR A 80 -5.21 2.23 -7.16
CA THR A 80 -5.29 0.79 -7.38
C THR A 80 -4.10 0.27 -8.20
N ASN A 81 -4.22 -0.92 -8.77
CA ASN A 81 -3.13 -1.62 -9.49
C ASN A 81 -2.33 -0.79 -10.50
N SER A 82 -2.95 0.17 -11.20
CA SER A 82 -2.23 1.03 -12.15
C SER A 82 -1.19 1.92 -11.46
N PHE A 83 -1.40 2.29 -10.20
CA PHE A 83 -0.42 3.01 -9.39
C PHE A 83 0.72 2.12 -8.88
N TRP A 84 0.50 0.80 -8.75
CA TRP A 84 1.57 -0.12 -8.41
C TRP A 84 2.65 -0.17 -9.51
N GLN A 85 2.27 0.05 -10.77
CA GLN A 85 3.13 -0.18 -11.93
C GLN A 85 3.65 1.10 -12.62
N GLY A 86 2.91 2.21 -12.59
CA GLY A 86 3.10 3.29 -13.54
C GLY A 86 3.48 4.68 -13.02
N VAL A 87 3.52 4.90 -11.70
CA VAL A 87 3.71 6.25 -11.14
C VAL A 87 5.11 6.45 -10.62
N ASP A 88 5.81 7.45 -11.15
CA ASP A 88 7.15 7.86 -10.70
C ASP A 88 7.06 9.11 -9.80
N ILE A 89 7.30 8.94 -8.48
CA ILE A 89 7.40 10.04 -7.53
C ILE A 89 8.79 10.03 -6.89
N PRO A 90 9.52 11.14 -6.92
CA PRO A 90 10.83 11.24 -6.26
C PRO A 90 10.74 10.96 -4.76
N GLY A 91 11.75 10.30 -4.19
CA GLY A 91 11.80 9.80 -2.82
C GLY A 91 11.46 10.82 -1.73
N ASP A 92 11.82 12.09 -1.89
CA ASP A 92 11.59 13.12 -0.84
C ASP A 92 10.12 13.51 -0.69
N ALA A 93 9.31 13.38 -1.74
CA ALA A 93 7.89 13.72 -1.69
C ALA A 93 7.03 12.61 -1.07
N LEU A 94 7.46 11.35 -1.15
CA LEU A 94 6.74 10.18 -0.64
C LEU A 94 7.47 9.64 0.60
N LYS A 95 6.78 9.59 1.72
CA LYS A 95 7.34 9.11 3.01
C LYS A 95 6.60 7.89 3.56
N SER A 96 5.42 7.61 3.05
CA SER A 96 4.59 6.49 3.52
C SER A 96 3.88 5.80 2.35
N VAL A 97 3.92 4.47 2.34
CA VAL A 97 3.10 3.63 1.46
C VAL A 97 2.27 2.69 2.31
N ILE A 98 0.96 2.71 2.10
CA ILE A 98 0.02 1.83 2.80
C ILE A 98 -0.52 0.81 1.81
N ILE A 99 -0.26 -0.46 2.03
CA ILE A 99 -0.80 -1.59 1.27
C ILE A 99 -1.97 -2.15 2.06
N THR A 100 -3.19 -1.89 1.58
CA THR A 100 -4.41 -2.25 2.32
C THR A 100 -4.68 -3.75 2.31
N LYS A 101 -4.24 -4.46 1.27
CA LYS A 101 -4.48 -5.89 1.08
C LYS A 101 -3.35 -6.49 0.24
N LEU A 102 -2.97 -7.73 0.54
CA LEU A 102 -2.01 -8.47 -0.30
C LEU A 102 -2.53 -8.55 -1.74
N PRO A 103 -1.70 -8.19 -2.75
CA PRO A 103 -2.15 -7.96 -4.12
C PRO A 103 -2.25 -9.27 -4.92
N PHE A 104 -3.09 -10.18 -4.45
CA PHE A 104 -3.44 -11.37 -5.23
C PHE A 104 -4.27 -10.98 -6.45
N ASP A 105 -3.97 -11.57 -7.59
CA ASP A 105 -4.78 -11.43 -8.79
C ASP A 105 -6.21 -11.94 -8.55
N VAL A 106 -7.17 -11.34 -9.24
CA VAL A 106 -8.57 -11.80 -9.18
C VAL A 106 -8.69 -13.13 -9.91
N PRO A 107 -9.14 -14.20 -9.25
CA PRO A 107 -9.20 -15.55 -9.88
C PRO A 107 -10.08 -15.62 -11.13
N SER A 108 -11.09 -14.75 -11.24
CA SER A 108 -12.00 -14.66 -12.39
C SER A 108 -11.48 -13.80 -13.54
N ASP A 109 -10.25 -13.26 -13.44
CA ASP A 109 -9.60 -12.66 -14.60
C ASP A 109 -9.27 -13.76 -15.63
N PRO A 110 -9.65 -13.63 -16.92
CA PRO A 110 -9.54 -14.71 -17.90
C PRO A 110 -8.12 -15.28 -18.05
N LEU A 111 -7.10 -14.43 -17.98
CA LEU A 111 -5.71 -14.88 -18.07
C LEU A 111 -5.28 -15.63 -16.81
N THR A 112 -5.68 -15.14 -15.66
CA THR A 112 -5.40 -15.75 -14.35
C THR A 112 -6.12 -17.11 -14.25
N GLU A 113 -7.38 -17.18 -14.64
CA GLU A 113 -8.18 -18.40 -14.68
C GLU A 113 -7.54 -19.47 -15.57
N ALA A 114 -7.19 -19.11 -16.81
CA ALA A 114 -6.55 -20.03 -17.76
C ALA A 114 -5.21 -20.58 -17.21
N ARG A 115 -4.42 -19.76 -16.53
CA ARG A 115 -3.17 -20.18 -15.88
C ARG A 115 -3.41 -21.14 -14.73
N ILE A 116 -4.42 -20.85 -13.89
CA ILE A 116 -4.81 -21.71 -12.77
C ILE A 116 -5.26 -23.09 -13.30
N GLU A 117 -6.08 -23.12 -14.37
CA GLU A 117 -6.55 -24.35 -14.97
C GLU A 117 -5.41 -25.18 -15.60
N ASP A 118 -4.48 -24.53 -16.30
CA ASP A 118 -3.31 -25.21 -16.87
C ASP A 118 -2.47 -25.89 -15.79
N LEU A 119 -2.17 -25.19 -14.70
CA LEU A 119 -1.41 -25.73 -13.57
C LEU A 119 -2.17 -26.91 -12.92
N ARG A 120 -3.48 -26.80 -12.73
CA ARG A 120 -4.30 -27.90 -12.19
C ARG A 120 -4.27 -29.14 -13.08
N ARG A 121 -4.37 -28.96 -14.40
CA ARG A 121 -4.23 -30.08 -15.37
C ARG A 121 -2.88 -30.78 -15.26
N ARG A 122 -1.84 -30.06 -14.90
CA ARG A 122 -0.48 -30.57 -14.68
C ARG A 122 -0.24 -31.08 -13.26
N SER A 123 -1.28 -31.17 -12.42
CA SER A 123 -1.20 -31.56 -11.00
C SER A 123 -0.25 -30.68 -10.17
N ILE A 124 -0.11 -29.40 -10.55
CA ILE A 124 0.68 -28.39 -9.83
C ILE A 124 -0.27 -27.50 -9.04
N ASP A 125 0.03 -27.24 -7.76
CA ASP A 125 -0.79 -26.32 -6.97
C ASP A 125 -0.65 -24.86 -7.48
N PRO A 126 -1.75 -24.26 -8.03
CA PRO A 126 -1.68 -22.94 -8.61
C PRO A 126 -1.45 -21.85 -7.56
N PHE A 127 -1.86 -22.08 -6.31
CA PHE A 127 -1.73 -21.07 -5.27
C PHE A 127 -0.27 -20.82 -4.94
N SER A 128 0.48 -21.86 -4.63
CA SER A 128 1.90 -21.74 -4.27
C SER A 128 2.81 -21.47 -5.47
N HIS A 129 2.50 -22.00 -6.66
CA HIS A 129 3.40 -21.89 -7.82
C HIS A 129 3.12 -20.68 -8.72
N TYR A 130 1.95 -20.04 -8.59
CA TYR A 130 1.58 -18.92 -9.46
C TYR A 130 1.06 -17.73 -8.67
N GLN A 131 0.02 -17.90 -7.82
CA GLN A 131 -0.64 -16.75 -7.20
C GLN A 131 0.25 -16.08 -6.15
N ILE A 132 0.93 -16.83 -5.27
CA ILE A 132 1.86 -16.27 -4.27
C ILE A 132 3.04 -15.54 -4.95
N PRO A 133 3.80 -16.15 -5.89
CA PRO A 133 4.90 -15.47 -6.58
C PRO A 133 4.48 -14.18 -7.28
N ARG A 134 3.33 -14.18 -7.95
CA ARG A 134 2.80 -12.98 -8.60
C ARG A 134 2.45 -11.88 -7.60
N ALA A 135 1.76 -12.23 -6.52
CA ALA A 135 1.41 -11.27 -5.47
C ALA A 135 2.66 -10.68 -4.80
N ILE A 136 3.72 -11.49 -4.60
CA ILE A 136 5.00 -11.03 -4.10
C ILE A 136 5.64 -10.00 -5.06
N ILE A 137 5.65 -10.28 -6.36
CA ILE A 137 6.19 -9.34 -7.36
C ILE A 137 5.42 -8.01 -7.32
N GLN A 138 4.11 -8.05 -7.27
CA GLN A 138 3.28 -6.85 -7.17
C GLN A 138 3.56 -6.09 -5.87
N MET A 139 3.64 -6.78 -4.73
CA MET A 139 3.95 -6.14 -3.45
C MET A 139 5.32 -5.46 -3.47
N ARG A 140 6.34 -6.10 -4.04
CA ARG A 140 7.67 -5.50 -4.23
C ARG A 140 7.63 -4.23 -5.09
N GLN A 141 6.78 -4.20 -6.12
CA GLN A 141 6.57 -2.99 -6.93
C GLN A 141 5.96 -1.86 -6.08
N GLY A 142 4.99 -2.16 -5.21
CA GLY A 142 4.44 -1.19 -4.25
C GLY A 142 5.50 -0.67 -3.28
N PHE A 143 6.31 -1.58 -2.71
CA PHE A 143 7.43 -1.23 -1.84
C PHE A 143 8.44 -0.34 -2.56
N GLY A 144 8.80 -0.69 -3.79
CA GLY A 144 9.72 0.08 -4.63
C GLY A 144 9.22 1.46 -5.04
N ARG A 145 7.96 1.83 -4.75
CA ARG A 145 7.50 3.23 -4.90
C ARG A 145 8.13 4.14 -3.85
N LEU A 146 8.35 3.63 -2.66
CA LEU A 146 8.95 4.36 -1.56
C LEU A 146 10.48 4.30 -1.59
N ILE A 147 11.05 3.10 -1.65
CA ILE A 147 12.48 2.85 -1.54
C ILE A 147 13.04 2.51 -2.93
N ARG A 148 13.74 3.45 -3.55
CA ARG A 148 14.36 3.34 -4.89
C ARG A 148 15.86 3.36 -4.82
N LYS A 149 16.38 4.15 -3.88
CA LYS A 149 17.81 4.33 -3.63
C LYS A 149 18.12 3.95 -2.19
N GLN A 150 19.36 3.66 -1.91
CA GLN A 150 19.82 3.33 -0.56
C GLN A 150 19.64 4.48 0.44
N SER A 151 19.59 5.72 -0.06
CA SER A 151 19.33 6.92 0.75
C SER A 151 17.86 7.20 1.04
N ASP A 152 16.93 6.52 0.34
CA ASP A 152 15.51 6.76 0.54
C ASP A 152 15.06 6.18 1.89
N THR A 153 14.23 6.94 2.58
CA THR A 153 13.70 6.56 3.90
C THR A 153 12.20 6.75 3.96
N GLY A 154 11.52 5.86 4.67
CA GLY A 154 10.08 5.96 4.85
C GLY A 154 9.49 4.69 5.46
N VAL A 155 8.17 4.62 5.53
CA VAL A 155 7.43 3.51 6.13
C VAL A 155 6.53 2.85 5.10
N VAL A 156 6.63 1.51 4.98
CA VAL A 156 5.63 0.70 4.26
C VAL A 156 4.78 -0.03 5.27
N SER A 157 3.48 0.27 5.28
CA SER A 157 2.51 -0.35 6.18
C SER A 157 1.66 -1.38 5.42
N ILE A 158 1.61 -2.62 5.89
CA ILE A 158 0.80 -3.69 5.30
C ILE A 158 -0.35 -4.00 6.24
N LEU A 159 -1.58 -3.67 5.83
CA LEU A 159 -2.77 -3.77 6.70
C LEU A 159 -3.53 -5.10 6.53
N ASP A 160 -2.94 -6.07 5.87
CA ASP A 160 -3.51 -7.39 5.67
C ASP A 160 -2.97 -8.39 6.70
N SER A 161 -3.83 -8.82 7.61
CA SER A 161 -3.43 -9.75 8.69
C SER A 161 -2.92 -11.10 8.18
N ARG A 162 -3.21 -11.47 6.93
CA ARG A 162 -2.72 -12.72 6.32
C ARG A 162 -1.20 -12.78 6.24
N ILE A 163 -0.52 -11.62 6.21
CA ILE A 163 0.95 -11.56 6.17
C ILE A 163 1.59 -12.16 7.44
N VAL A 164 0.91 -12.05 8.59
CA VAL A 164 1.40 -12.63 9.86
C VAL A 164 0.68 -13.93 10.24
N ARG A 165 -0.58 -14.12 9.79
CA ARG A 165 -1.40 -15.27 10.21
C ARG A 165 -1.28 -16.48 9.29
N ARG A 166 -0.85 -16.33 8.04
CA ARG A 166 -0.77 -17.42 7.06
C ARG A 166 0.67 -17.85 6.83
N GLY A 167 0.90 -19.16 6.68
CA GLY A 167 2.24 -19.71 6.48
C GLY A 167 3.00 -19.14 5.29
N TYR A 168 2.30 -18.69 4.25
CA TYR A 168 2.92 -18.03 3.11
C TYR A 168 3.34 -16.57 3.38
N GLY A 169 2.85 -15.95 4.46
CA GLY A 169 3.16 -14.54 4.76
C GLY A 169 4.64 -14.28 4.93
N LYS A 170 5.39 -15.23 5.49
CA LYS A 170 6.85 -15.16 5.58
C LYS A 170 7.52 -14.98 4.20
N GLN A 171 7.02 -15.65 3.15
CA GLN A 171 7.58 -15.50 1.80
C GLN A 171 7.46 -14.07 1.27
N PHE A 172 6.39 -13.35 1.64
CA PHE A 172 6.24 -11.94 1.32
C PHE A 172 7.28 -11.08 2.05
N LEU A 173 7.43 -11.27 3.37
CA LEU A 173 8.41 -10.52 4.17
C LEU A 173 9.84 -10.78 3.73
N ASP A 174 10.21 -12.03 3.53
CA ASP A 174 11.55 -12.44 3.08
C ASP A 174 11.90 -11.92 1.68
N SER A 175 10.89 -11.57 0.88
CA SER A 175 11.06 -11.02 -0.48
C SER A 175 11.40 -9.53 -0.50
N LEU A 176 11.16 -8.81 0.59
CA LEU A 176 11.42 -7.38 0.70
C LEU A 176 12.91 -7.11 1.00
N PRO A 177 13.41 -5.92 0.64
CA PRO A 177 14.72 -5.48 1.09
C PRO A 177 14.83 -5.52 2.62
N SER A 178 16.05 -5.71 3.12
CA SER A 178 16.30 -5.69 4.57
C SER A 178 15.84 -4.37 5.18
N CYS A 179 14.95 -4.46 6.15
CA CYS A 179 14.37 -3.30 6.86
C CYS A 179 13.96 -3.72 8.28
N GLU A 180 13.81 -2.75 9.15
CA GLU A 180 13.22 -2.97 10.46
C GLU A 180 11.72 -3.26 10.29
N VAL A 181 11.25 -4.35 10.92
CA VAL A 181 9.84 -4.74 10.92
C VAL A 181 9.25 -4.44 12.29
N VAL A 182 8.17 -3.69 12.31
CA VAL A 182 7.47 -3.28 13.54
C VAL A 182 5.98 -3.55 13.42
N GLU A 183 5.31 -3.83 14.53
CA GLU A 183 3.86 -4.11 14.57
C GLU A 183 3.05 -3.01 15.28
N ASP A 184 3.74 -2.01 15.81
CA ASP A 184 3.16 -0.97 16.65
C ASP A 184 3.25 0.42 16.01
N LEU A 185 2.13 1.15 16.03
CA LEU A 185 2.07 2.55 15.56
C LEU A 185 2.97 3.50 16.38
N VAL A 186 3.25 3.19 17.63
CA VAL A 186 4.16 4.00 18.47
C VAL A 186 5.56 4.03 17.86
N GLN A 187 6.03 2.88 17.36
CA GLN A 187 7.34 2.79 16.69
C GLN A 187 7.34 3.54 15.35
N VAL A 188 6.24 3.46 14.59
CA VAL A 188 6.06 4.25 13.36
C VAL A 188 6.10 5.75 13.67
N LYS A 189 5.40 6.20 14.70
CA LYS A 189 5.42 7.60 15.14
C LYS A 189 6.81 8.06 15.53
N LYS A 190 7.54 7.26 16.32
CA LYS A 190 8.93 7.55 16.70
C LYS A 190 9.85 7.68 15.48
N PHE A 191 9.67 6.83 14.47
CA PHE A 191 10.44 6.93 13.23
C PHE A 191 10.23 8.28 12.54
N PHE A 192 8.97 8.71 12.37
CA PHE A 192 8.67 9.99 11.73
C PHE A 192 9.18 11.20 12.55
N SER A 193 9.03 11.18 13.88
CA SER A 193 9.58 12.24 14.74
C SER A 193 11.10 12.39 14.59
N LYS A 194 11.84 11.28 14.56
CA LYS A 194 13.29 11.30 14.32
C LYS A 194 13.67 11.82 12.94
N LEU A 195 12.83 11.51 11.93
CA LEU A 195 13.07 11.98 10.55
C LEU A 195 12.91 13.51 10.47
N GLU A 196 11.93 14.08 11.17
CA GLU A 196 11.69 15.52 11.24
C GLU A 196 12.85 16.25 11.98
N GLU A 197 13.28 15.71 13.13
CA GLU A 197 14.41 16.25 13.88
C GLU A 197 15.68 16.31 13.02
N LYS A 198 15.94 15.28 12.21
CA LYS A 198 17.10 15.25 11.32
C LYS A 198 17.05 16.32 10.23
N VAL A 199 15.87 16.52 9.63
CA VAL A 199 15.69 17.57 8.60
C VAL A 199 15.95 18.95 9.17
N LEU A 200 15.49 19.23 10.40
CA LEU A 200 15.71 20.50 11.10
C LEU A 200 17.18 20.75 11.50
N MET A 201 17.99 19.70 11.61
CA MET A 201 19.43 19.83 11.93
C MET A 201 20.30 20.01 10.69
N ASP A 202 19.81 19.63 9.52
CA ASP A 202 20.52 19.71 8.24
C ASP A 202 20.22 21.03 7.48
N GLU A 203 19.32 21.90 8.00
CA GLU A 203 19.02 23.27 7.54
C GLU A 203 19.82 24.31 8.36
#